data_fea3284f4064f24ea038f3ae5d4bf174
#
_entry.id   fea3284f4064f24ea038f3ae5d4bf174
#
_cell.length_a   1.000
_cell.length_b   1.000
_cell.length_c   1.000
_cell.angle_alpha   90.00
_cell.angle_beta   90.00
_cell.angle_gamma   90.00
#
_symmetry.space_group_name_H-M   'P 1'
#
loop_
_entity.id
_entity.type
_entity.pdbx_description
1 polymer ?
#
loop_
_entity_poly.entity_id
_entity_poly.type
_entity_poly.pdbx_seq_one_letter_code
_entity_poly.pdbx_strand_id
1 'polypeptide(L)'
;MAVATVIASLTAPFVVSAPAQAAAGTVRWETRVSDRILDLGISSPNLEGPDWSVKVVRLLLPPGWTKETTKKWPTVWVLHGGFDDHKSWTAKGNLEALTAGRNAIFVLPETSWCSAYSDWYNDRRGGPPAWEKYLLGDVRTILEQTYHANTTRAVAGNSMGGLGSMKFAAAHQGWFKSAASFSGNVDPLHASGAPGEPDKPGQGCAAEWERVWGDYRDAEERKIWVANNPYSQAAKLTGIPLFISYGKADPVEARAYEQNYRFVDELQRVGAQVDERYVASQGHNWDAWQVQMQNALPMLLSSIGA
;
A
#
# COMPACT_ATOMS: atom_id res chain seq x y z
N MET A 1 -53.21 7.76 42.83
CA MET A 1 -51.94 7.27 42.29
C MET A 1 -51.89 7.62 40.80
N ALA A 2 -51.09 8.59 40.40
CA ALA A 2 -50.92 9.00 39.03
C ALA A 2 -49.63 8.36 38.48
N VAL A 3 -49.74 7.59 37.42
CA VAL A 3 -48.61 6.98 36.75
C VAL A 3 -48.12 7.96 35.69
N ALA A 4 -46.90 8.48 35.84
CA ALA A 4 -46.24 9.32 34.84
C ALA A 4 -45.50 8.44 33.84
N THR A 5 -45.90 8.47 32.55
CA THR A 5 -45.22 7.80 31.44
C THR A 5 -44.11 8.72 30.92
N VAL A 6 -42.86 8.30 31.11
CA VAL A 6 -41.68 8.99 30.54
C VAL A 6 -41.48 8.48 29.11
N ILE A 7 -41.66 9.35 28.12
CA ILE A 7 -41.33 9.10 26.71
C ILE A 7 -39.88 9.51 26.51
N ALA A 8 -38.99 8.55 26.36
CA ALA A 8 -37.60 8.76 25.95
C ALA A 8 -37.52 8.93 24.43
N SER A 9 -37.24 10.13 23.95
CA SER A 9 -36.97 10.42 22.55
C SER A 9 -35.53 10.03 22.20
N LEU A 10 -35.38 8.98 21.42
CA LEU A 10 -34.11 8.57 20.79
C LEU A 10 -33.81 9.51 19.61
N THR A 11 -32.93 10.49 19.81
CA THR A 11 -32.35 11.27 18.72
C THR A 11 -31.16 10.49 18.16
N ALA A 12 -31.31 9.88 16.97
CA ALA A 12 -30.20 9.32 16.22
C ALA A 12 -29.25 10.45 15.76
N PRO A 13 -27.93 10.30 15.88
CA PRO A 13 -27.01 11.30 15.39
C PRO A 13 -27.06 11.32 13.86
N PHE A 14 -27.35 12.48 13.27
CA PHE A 14 -27.16 12.73 11.84
C PHE A 14 -25.64 12.68 11.56
N VAL A 15 -25.18 11.63 10.89
CA VAL A 15 -23.84 11.58 10.30
C VAL A 15 -23.87 12.47 9.07
N VAL A 16 -23.44 13.71 9.20
CA VAL A 16 -23.17 14.57 8.04
C VAL A 16 -21.91 14.04 7.39
N SER A 17 -22.06 13.31 6.28
CA SER A 17 -20.93 12.96 5.42
C SER A 17 -20.31 14.27 4.91
N ALA A 18 -19.03 14.50 5.23
CA ALA A 18 -18.27 15.58 4.64
C ALA A 18 -18.32 15.46 3.11
N PRO A 19 -18.46 16.58 2.36
CA PRO A 19 -18.45 16.53 0.90
C PRO A 19 -17.14 15.87 0.44
N ALA A 20 -17.26 14.94 -0.53
CA ALA A 20 -16.09 14.30 -1.14
C ALA A 20 -15.19 15.42 -1.71
N GLN A 21 -13.99 15.54 -1.17
CA GLN A 21 -13.02 16.53 -1.65
C GLN A 21 -12.67 16.17 -3.10
N ALA A 22 -12.83 17.12 -4.01
CA ALA A 22 -12.41 16.91 -5.40
C ALA A 22 -10.92 16.56 -5.45
N ALA A 23 -10.54 15.65 -6.34
CA ALA A 23 -9.15 15.31 -6.55
C ALA A 23 -8.36 16.55 -6.97
N ALA A 24 -7.25 16.83 -6.32
CA ALA A 24 -6.32 17.87 -6.74
C ALA A 24 -5.53 17.42 -7.98
N GLY A 25 -5.38 16.09 -8.18
CA GLY A 25 -4.72 15.49 -9.34
C GLY A 25 -5.57 15.54 -10.62
N THR A 26 -4.89 15.50 -11.76
CA THR A 26 -5.52 15.56 -13.09
C THR A 26 -4.97 14.46 -14.00
N VAL A 27 -5.84 13.70 -14.67
CA VAL A 27 -5.45 12.78 -15.74
C VAL A 27 -5.03 13.61 -16.96
N ARG A 28 -3.77 13.48 -17.36
CA ARG A 28 -3.17 14.19 -18.52
C ARG A 28 -3.34 13.40 -19.81
N TRP A 29 -3.29 12.08 -19.69
CA TRP A 29 -3.47 11.18 -20.83
C TRP A 29 -3.90 9.79 -20.35
N GLU A 30 -4.48 9.03 -21.27
CA GLU A 30 -4.84 7.64 -21.11
C GLU A 30 -4.30 6.85 -22.30
N THR A 31 -3.79 5.66 -22.04
CA THR A 31 -3.35 4.74 -23.10
C THR A 31 -3.89 3.34 -22.84
N ARG A 32 -4.68 2.82 -23.76
CA ARG A 32 -5.11 1.42 -23.76
C ARG A 32 -3.95 0.58 -24.27
N VAL A 33 -3.34 -0.22 -23.41
CA VAL A 33 -2.18 -1.07 -23.73
C VAL A 33 -2.62 -2.45 -24.22
N SER A 34 -3.68 -3.00 -23.63
CA SER A 34 -4.35 -4.25 -24.05
C SER A 34 -5.84 -4.15 -23.73
N ASP A 35 -6.60 -5.22 -24.03
CA ASP A 35 -8.03 -5.29 -23.68
C ASP A 35 -8.28 -5.13 -22.18
N ARG A 36 -7.28 -5.41 -21.35
CA ARG A 36 -7.37 -5.30 -19.89
C ARG A 36 -6.49 -4.22 -19.27
N ILE A 37 -5.49 -3.72 -19.98
CA ILE A 37 -4.52 -2.76 -19.44
C ILE A 37 -4.85 -1.35 -19.91
N LEU A 38 -5.07 -0.45 -18.95
CA LEU A 38 -5.23 0.98 -19.16
C LEU A 38 -4.18 1.73 -18.32
N ASP A 39 -3.31 2.49 -18.96
CA ASP A 39 -2.34 3.37 -18.31
C ASP A 39 -2.88 4.80 -18.25
N LEU A 40 -2.81 5.43 -17.07
CA LEU A 40 -3.23 6.79 -16.78
C LEU A 40 -2.02 7.62 -16.39
N GLY A 41 -1.70 8.66 -17.16
CA GLY A 41 -0.72 9.66 -16.75
C GLY A 41 -1.38 10.71 -15.89
N ILE A 42 -1.05 10.78 -14.60
CA ILE A 42 -1.66 11.67 -13.63
C ILE A 42 -0.65 12.70 -13.13
N SER A 43 -1.00 13.98 -13.24
CA SER A 43 -0.27 15.06 -12.56
C SER A 43 -0.96 15.42 -11.25
N SER A 44 -0.18 15.88 -10.27
CA SER A 44 -0.69 16.28 -8.96
C SER A 44 0.19 17.37 -8.35
N PRO A 45 -0.37 18.35 -7.63
CA PRO A 45 0.41 19.29 -6.83
C PRO A 45 1.20 18.60 -5.70
N ASN A 46 0.81 17.39 -5.30
CA ASN A 46 1.58 16.57 -4.37
C ASN A 46 2.86 15.98 -4.97
N LEU A 47 3.07 16.15 -6.29
CA LEU A 47 4.24 15.67 -7.05
C LEU A 47 4.94 16.81 -7.82
N GLU A 48 4.83 18.06 -7.37
CA GLU A 48 5.47 19.18 -8.06
C GLU A 48 7.00 19.03 -8.10
N GLY A 49 7.58 19.28 -9.29
CA GLY A 49 9.01 19.20 -9.56
C GLY A 49 9.29 18.67 -10.96
N PRO A 50 10.47 18.93 -11.53
CA PRO A 50 10.79 18.57 -12.92
C PRO A 50 10.75 17.05 -13.16
N ASP A 51 11.08 16.24 -12.15
CA ASP A 51 11.17 14.78 -12.28
C ASP A 51 9.87 14.05 -11.90
N TRP A 52 8.87 14.77 -11.39
CA TRP A 52 7.67 14.17 -10.79
C TRP A 52 6.34 14.65 -11.40
N SER A 53 6.38 15.50 -12.39
CA SER A 53 5.20 16.25 -12.91
C SER A 53 4.03 15.35 -13.36
N VAL A 54 4.32 14.15 -13.88
CA VAL A 54 3.30 13.14 -14.25
C VAL A 54 3.79 11.76 -13.86
N LYS A 55 2.96 11.00 -13.16
CA LYS A 55 3.22 9.60 -12.83
C LYS A 55 2.16 8.69 -13.44
N VAL A 56 2.55 7.47 -13.76
CA VAL A 56 1.66 6.52 -14.41
C VAL A 56 0.97 5.64 -13.36
N VAL A 57 -0.32 5.47 -13.52
CA VAL A 57 -1.09 4.46 -12.79
C VAL A 57 -1.63 3.46 -13.81
N ARG A 58 -1.16 2.22 -13.74
CA ARG A 58 -1.68 1.13 -14.56
C ARG A 58 -2.89 0.50 -13.89
N LEU A 59 -3.94 0.30 -14.65
CA LEU A 59 -5.13 -0.44 -14.24
C LEU A 59 -5.21 -1.76 -15.00
N LEU A 60 -5.44 -2.88 -14.28
CA LEU A 60 -5.93 -4.11 -14.87
C LEU A 60 -7.44 -4.15 -14.66
N LEU A 61 -8.17 -4.11 -15.75
CA LEU A 61 -9.62 -3.94 -15.77
C LEU A 61 -10.33 -5.30 -15.65
N PRO A 62 -11.44 -5.37 -14.89
CA PRO A 62 -12.27 -6.56 -14.79
C PRO A 62 -13.10 -6.79 -16.06
N PRO A 63 -13.65 -8.01 -16.27
CA PRO A 63 -14.58 -8.27 -17.35
C PRO A 63 -15.80 -7.32 -17.31
N GLY A 64 -16.17 -6.81 -18.47
CA GLY A 64 -17.33 -5.91 -18.63
C GLY A 64 -17.09 -4.47 -18.20
N TRP A 65 -15.85 -4.09 -17.86
CA TRP A 65 -15.53 -2.69 -17.62
C TRP A 65 -15.51 -1.89 -18.92
N THR A 66 -16.27 -0.81 -18.94
CA THR A 66 -16.25 0.23 -19.99
C THR A 66 -16.36 1.60 -19.32
N LYS A 67 -16.07 2.68 -20.04
CA LYS A 67 -16.22 4.04 -19.49
C LYS A 67 -17.68 4.44 -19.25
N GLU A 68 -18.60 3.83 -19.94
CA GLU A 68 -20.03 4.13 -19.92
C GLU A 68 -20.79 3.33 -18.86
N THR A 69 -20.16 2.34 -18.25
CA THR A 69 -20.82 1.51 -17.24
C THR A 69 -21.16 2.29 -15.99
N THR A 70 -22.26 1.93 -15.34
CA THR A 70 -22.61 2.45 -14.00
C THR A 70 -22.16 1.52 -12.87
N LYS A 71 -21.73 0.29 -13.20
CA LYS A 71 -21.21 -0.66 -12.23
C LYS A 71 -19.90 -0.15 -11.65
N LYS A 72 -19.71 -0.35 -10.34
CA LYS A 72 -18.47 -0.05 -9.65
C LYS A 72 -17.82 -1.33 -9.13
N TRP A 73 -16.50 -1.38 -9.14
CA TRP A 73 -15.70 -2.53 -8.71
C TRP A 73 -14.85 -2.21 -7.48
N PRO A 74 -14.61 -3.19 -6.62
CA PRO A 74 -13.58 -3.09 -5.60
C PRO A 74 -12.20 -3.03 -6.25
N THR A 75 -11.19 -2.55 -5.48
CA THR A 75 -9.83 -2.40 -5.99
C THR A 75 -8.84 -3.25 -5.19
N VAL A 76 -7.83 -3.79 -5.87
CA VAL A 76 -6.62 -4.34 -5.26
C VAL A 76 -5.45 -3.44 -5.67
N TRP A 77 -4.88 -2.74 -4.72
CA TRP A 77 -3.69 -1.91 -4.93
C TRP A 77 -2.45 -2.78 -4.86
N VAL A 78 -1.63 -2.76 -5.91
CA VAL A 78 -0.45 -3.61 -6.02
C VAL A 78 0.78 -2.73 -6.17
N LEU A 79 1.54 -2.61 -5.08
CA LEU A 79 2.64 -1.68 -4.92
C LEU A 79 3.96 -2.32 -5.37
N HIS A 80 4.74 -1.60 -6.18
CA HIS A 80 6.03 -2.09 -6.69
C HIS A 80 7.16 -1.97 -5.64
N GLY A 81 8.24 -2.73 -5.83
CA GLY A 81 9.46 -2.65 -5.04
C GLY A 81 10.32 -1.43 -5.37
N GLY A 82 11.43 -1.26 -4.64
CA GLY A 82 12.44 -0.26 -4.98
C GLY A 82 13.01 -0.53 -6.38
N PHE A 83 13.34 0.54 -7.14
CA PHE A 83 13.88 0.50 -8.50
C PHE A 83 12.95 -0.13 -9.57
N ASP A 84 11.67 -0.32 -9.23
CA ASP A 84 10.61 -0.80 -10.11
C ASP A 84 9.64 0.34 -10.52
N ASP A 85 8.64 0.02 -11.32
CA ASP A 85 7.63 0.95 -11.83
C ASP A 85 6.22 0.30 -11.91
N HIS A 86 5.25 1.03 -12.47
CA HIS A 86 3.87 0.56 -12.69
C HIS A 86 3.75 -0.69 -13.59
N LYS A 87 4.79 -1.02 -14.39
CA LYS A 87 4.79 -2.17 -15.30
C LYS A 87 5.29 -3.45 -14.65
N SER A 88 6.08 -3.32 -13.58
CA SER A 88 6.88 -4.44 -13.07
C SER A 88 6.03 -5.66 -12.71
N TRP A 89 4.90 -5.50 -12.05
CA TRP A 89 3.99 -6.59 -11.71
C TRP A 89 3.36 -7.27 -12.95
N THR A 90 3.12 -6.54 -14.04
CA THR A 90 2.63 -7.15 -15.28
C THR A 90 3.74 -7.78 -16.11
N ALA A 91 4.90 -7.13 -16.19
CA ALA A 91 6.02 -7.56 -17.03
C ALA A 91 6.84 -8.70 -16.40
N LYS A 92 6.98 -8.72 -15.08
CA LYS A 92 7.84 -9.66 -14.34
C LYS A 92 7.03 -10.58 -13.42
N GLY A 93 5.93 -10.11 -12.84
CA GLY A 93 5.10 -10.82 -11.87
C GLY A 93 3.88 -11.52 -12.47
N ASN A 94 3.72 -11.51 -13.79
CA ASN A 94 2.63 -12.17 -14.52
C ASN A 94 1.22 -11.83 -14.00
N LEU A 95 1.05 -10.64 -13.42
CA LEU A 95 -0.17 -10.26 -12.70
C LEU A 95 -1.40 -10.23 -13.62
N GLU A 96 -1.24 -9.86 -14.89
CA GLU A 96 -2.36 -9.85 -15.85
C GLU A 96 -2.99 -11.24 -15.99
N ALA A 97 -2.17 -12.29 -16.13
CA ALA A 97 -2.66 -13.66 -16.22
C ALA A 97 -3.23 -14.17 -14.88
N LEU A 98 -2.55 -13.90 -13.76
CA LEU A 98 -3.00 -14.30 -12.42
C LEU A 98 -4.36 -13.73 -12.04
N THR A 99 -4.70 -12.58 -12.60
CA THR A 99 -5.93 -11.84 -12.30
C THR A 99 -6.98 -11.92 -13.41
N ALA A 100 -6.76 -12.77 -14.41
CA ALA A 100 -7.72 -12.97 -15.50
C ALA A 100 -9.10 -13.39 -14.97
N GLY A 101 -10.16 -12.74 -15.43
CA GLY A 101 -11.54 -13.05 -15.04
C GLY A 101 -11.94 -12.59 -13.62
N ARG A 102 -11.06 -11.98 -12.84
CA ARG A 102 -11.39 -11.50 -11.48
C ARG A 102 -12.23 -10.22 -11.53
N ASN A 103 -13.17 -10.10 -10.58
CA ASN A 103 -14.17 -9.05 -10.55
C ASN A 103 -13.69 -7.82 -9.73
N ALA A 104 -12.45 -7.40 -9.93
CA ALA A 104 -11.80 -6.24 -9.27
C ALA A 104 -10.95 -5.45 -10.26
N ILE A 105 -10.74 -4.17 -10.00
CA ILE A 105 -9.72 -3.34 -10.67
C ILE A 105 -8.42 -3.51 -9.88
N PHE A 106 -7.33 -3.92 -10.55
CA PHE A 106 -6.01 -3.91 -9.95
C PHE A 106 -5.31 -2.60 -10.28
N VAL A 107 -4.82 -1.91 -9.26
CA VAL A 107 -4.24 -0.57 -9.35
C VAL A 107 -2.74 -0.66 -9.09
N LEU A 108 -1.93 -0.42 -10.11
CA LEU A 108 -0.48 -0.50 -10.08
C LEU A 108 0.10 0.91 -10.25
N PRO A 109 0.27 1.66 -9.17
CA PRO A 109 0.77 3.03 -9.26
C PRO A 109 2.29 3.06 -9.38
N GLU A 110 2.81 4.01 -10.16
CA GLU A 110 4.21 4.37 -10.14
C GLU A 110 4.49 5.37 -9.01
N THR A 111 5.61 5.17 -8.33
CA THR A 111 6.20 6.15 -7.41
C THR A 111 7.67 6.38 -7.76
N SER A 112 8.42 7.15 -6.95
CA SER A 112 9.89 7.17 -7.10
C SER A 112 10.50 5.83 -6.70
N TRP A 113 11.70 5.57 -7.18
CA TRP A 113 12.43 4.32 -6.91
C TRP A 113 12.58 3.98 -5.44
N CYS A 114 12.61 5.01 -4.58
CA CYS A 114 12.76 4.86 -3.13
C CYS A 114 11.74 5.74 -2.37
N SER A 115 10.49 5.76 -2.82
CA SER A 115 9.44 6.61 -2.24
C SER A 115 9.10 6.27 -0.79
N ALA A 116 9.36 5.04 -0.36
CA ALA A 116 8.82 4.44 0.86
C ALA A 116 7.30 4.62 1.00
N TYR A 117 6.61 4.95 -0.11
CA TYR A 117 5.17 5.25 -0.12
C TYR A 117 4.77 6.32 0.90
N SER A 118 5.65 7.30 1.16
CA SER A 118 5.50 8.32 2.20
C SER A 118 5.50 9.73 1.64
N ASP A 119 4.88 10.63 2.36
CA ASP A 119 5.10 12.06 2.16
C ASP A 119 6.48 12.38 2.73
N TRP A 120 7.35 12.99 1.91
CA TRP A 120 8.75 13.18 2.28
C TRP A 120 8.93 14.34 3.26
N TYR A 121 9.81 14.13 4.22
CA TYR A 121 10.19 15.09 5.24
C TYR A 121 11.00 16.27 4.68
N ASN A 122 11.91 16.00 3.72
CA ASN A 122 12.70 16.99 2.99
C ASN A 122 13.39 18.01 3.92
N ASP A 123 14.16 17.57 4.91
CA ASP A 123 14.87 18.42 5.87
C ASP A 123 13.94 19.44 6.56
N ARG A 124 12.83 18.99 7.10
CA ARG A 124 11.78 19.79 7.78
C ARG A 124 10.97 20.72 6.86
N ARG A 125 11.24 20.73 5.56
CA ARG A 125 10.49 21.56 4.61
C ARG A 125 9.15 20.94 4.21
N GLY A 126 9.04 19.61 4.30
CA GLY A 126 7.86 18.88 3.80
C GLY A 126 7.67 19.15 2.30
N GLY A 127 6.41 19.17 1.87
CA GLY A 127 6.06 19.44 0.47
C GLY A 127 6.27 18.24 -0.45
N PRO A 128 6.28 18.47 -1.78
CA PRO A 128 6.51 17.43 -2.76
C PRO A 128 7.92 16.81 -2.68
N PRO A 129 8.05 15.50 -2.99
CA PRO A 129 6.94 14.60 -3.31
C PRO A 129 6.21 14.10 -2.05
N ALA A 130 4.87 14.15 -2.09
CA ALA A 130 3.99 13.65 -1.04
C ALA A 130 3.24 12.43 -1.58
N TRP A 131 3.91 11.26 -1.59
CA TRP A 131 3.44 10.05 -2.26
C TRP A 131 2.17 9.47 -1.67
N GLU A 132 2.02 9.51 -0.35
CA GLU A 132 0.81 9.01 0.30
C GLU A 132 -0.41 9.86 -0.04
N LYS A 133 -0.28 11.19 0.01
CA LYS A 133 -1.35 12.12 -0.42
C LYS A 133 -1.67 11.97 -1.90
N TYR A 134 -0.66 11.80 -2.76
CA TYR A 134 -0.88 11.55 -4.18
C TYR A 134 -1.69 10.27 -4.39
N LEU A 135 -1.27 9.15 -3.78
CA LEU A 135 -1.91 7.86 -4.02
C LEU A 135 -3.30 7.78 -3.37
N LEU A 136 -3.37 8.03 -2.08
CA LEU A 136 -4.60 7.84 -1.30
C LEU A 136 -5.53 9.07 -1.31
N GLY A 137 -5.03 10.22 -1.73
CA GLY A 137 -5.81 11.41 -2.01
C GLY A 137 -6.23 11.45 -3.48
N ASP A 138 -5.30 11.81 -4.36
CA ASP A 138 -5.60 12.15 -5.76
C ASP A 138 -5.96 10.93 -6.61
N VAL A 139 -5.07 9.94 -6.67
CA VAL A 139 -5.30 8.73 -7.49
C VAL A 139 -6.57 8.03 -7.07
N ARG A 140 -6.75 7.78 -5.77
CA ARG A 140 -7.96 7.14 -5.24
C ARG A 140 -9.22 7.90 -5.66
N THR A 141 -9.24 9.22 -5.50
CA THR A 141 -10.42 10.05 -5.83
C THR A 141 -10.73 9.99 -7.33
N ILE A 142 -9.71 10.08 -8.19
CA ILE A 142 -9.86 9.93 -9.64
C ILE A 142 -10.47 8.57 -9.98
N LEU A 143 -9.96 7.49 -9.39
CA LEU A 143 -10.46 6.14 -9.68
C LEU A 143 -11.91 5.95 -9.24
N GLU A 144 -12.31 6.49 -8.09
CA GLU A 144 -13.67 6.39 -7.54
C GLU A 144 -14.69 7.26 -8.32
N GLN A 145 -14.26 8.42 -8.81
CA GLN A 145 -15.12 9.35 -9.55
C GLN A 145 -15.22 9.02 -11.04
N THR A 146 -14.12 8.55 -11.66
CA THR A 146 -14.03 8.47 -13.13
C THR A 146 -13.82 7.06 -13.66
N TYR A 147 -13.16 6.16 -12.90
CA TYR A 147 -12.81 4.82 -13.38
C TYR A 147 -13.59 3.70 -12.70
N HIS A 148 -14.73 4.02 -12.11
CA HIS A 148 -15.68 3.07 -11.54
C HIS A 148 -15.14 2.23 -10.38
N ALA A 149 -14.12 2.70 -9.66
CA ALA A 149 -13.74 2.11 -8.40
C ALA A 149 -14.83 2.39 -7.34
N ASN A 150 -15.10 1.41 -6.47
CA ASN A 150 -15.87 1.63 -5.25
C ASN A 150 -14.92 1.89 -4.06
N THR A 151 -15.48 2.00 -2.86
CA THR A 151 -14.72 2.29 -1.64
C THR A 151 -14.13 1.06 -0.94
N THR A 152 -14.31 -0.14 -1.49
CA THR A 152 -13.79 -1.40 -0.94
C THR A 152 -12.44 -1.72 -1.55
N ARG A 153 -11.41 -1.93 -0.72
CA ARG A 153 -10.02 -2.05 -1.18
C ARG A 153 -9.26 -3.12 -0.42
N ALA A 154 -8.33 -3.77 -1.13
CA ALA A 154 -7.23 -4.54 -0.55
C ALA A 154 -5.90 -3.94 -1.05
N VAL A 155 -4.79 -4.24 -0.38
CA VAL A 155 -3.45 -3.77 -0.76
C VAL A 155 -2.43 -4.89 -0.66
N ALA A 156 -1.50 -4.94 -1.61
CA ALA A 156 -0.39 -5.89 -1.64
C ALA A 156 0.85 -5.24 -2.23
N GLY A 157 2.03 -5.76 -1.94
CA GLY A 157 3.25 -5.29 -2.59
C GLY A 157 4.48 -6.08 -2.18
N ASN A 158 5.56 -5.91 -2.95
CA ASN A 158 6.84 -6.56 -2.71
C ASN A 158 7.90 -5.56 -2.21
N SER A 159 8.83 -6.00 -1.37
CA SER A 159 9.96 -5.19 -0.91
C SER A 159 9.49 -3.82 -0.35
N MET A 160 9.90 -2.70 -0.94
CA MET A 160 9.37 -1.36 -0.62
C MET A 160 7.84 -1.30 -0.71
N GLY A 161 7.22 -2.00 -1.67
CA GLY A 161 5.75 -2.11 -1.78
C GLY A 161 5.12 -2.90 -0.64
N GLY A 162 5.85 -3.87 -0.07
CA GLY A 162 5.44 -4.58 1.15
C GLY A 162 5.41 -3.66 2.37
N LEU A 163 6.43 -2.80 2.53
CA LEU A 163 6.40 -1.70 3.49
C LEU A 163 5.16 -0.81 3.28
N GLY A 164 4.95 -0.34 2.04
CA GLY A 164 3.83 0.54 1.70
C GLY A 164 2.48 -0.08 2.02
N SER A 165 2.29 -1.38 1.72
CA SER A 165 1.06 -2.12 1.96
C SER A 165 0.71 -2.17 3.45
N MET A 166 1.65 -2.55 4.30
CA MET A 166 1.45 -2.64 5.74
C MET A 166 1.28 -1.26 6.38
N LYS A 167 2.09 -0.29 5.94
CA LYS A 167 2.00 1.10 6.38
C LYS A 167 0.63 1.72 6.06
N PHE A 168 0.15 1.58 4.83
CA PHE A 168 -1.16 2.13 4.44
C PHE A 168 -2.30 1.48 5.22
N ALA A 169 -2.27 0.16 5.40
CA ALA A 169 -3.28 -0.55 6.17
C ALA A 169 -3.29 -0.10 7.64
N ALA A 170 -2.13 0.13 8.26
CA ALA A 170 -2.01 0.60 9.63
C ALA A 170 -2.42 2.08 9.80
N ALA A 171 -2.00 2.96 8.88
CA ALA A 171 -2.28 4.39 8.95
C ALA A 171 -3.74 4.73 8.64
N HIS A 172 -4.38 3.99 7.73
CA HIS A 172 -5.74 4.23 7.25
C HIS A 172 -6.67 3.08 7.63
N GLN A 173 -6.86 2.87 8.94
CA GLN A 173 -7.71 1.81 9.48
C GLN A 173 -9.12 1.85 8.87
N GLY A 174 -9.62 0.68 8.44
CA GLY A 174 -10.93 0.54 7.80
C GLY A 174 -10.95 0.82 6.29
N TRP A 175 -9.89 1.43 5.71
CA TRP A 175 -9.82 1.69 4.27
C TRP A 175 -9.49 0.43 3.47
N PHE A 176 -8.63 -0.42 4.00
CA PHE A 176 -8.26 -1.70 3.39
C PHE A 176 -8.88 -2.86 4.16
N LYS A 177 -9.43 -3.83 3.44
CA LYS A 177 -10.08 -5.02 4.02
C LYS A 177 -9.12 -6.17 4.26
N SER A 178 -7.96 -6.13 3.60
CA SER A 178 -6.84 -7.05 3.80
C SER A 178 -5.55 -6.42 3.28
N ALA A 179 -4.41 -6.93 3.72
CA ALA A 179 -3.11 -6.48 3.25
C ALA A 179 -2.13 -7.65 3.07
N ALA A 180 -1.26 -7.58 2.04
CA ALA A 180 -0.22 -8.58 1.79
C ALA A 180 1.15 -7.92 1.60
N SER A 181 2.19 -8.55 2.16
CA SER A 181 3.60 -8.13 2.03
C SER A 181 4.46 -9.30 1.56
N PHE A 182 5.21 -9.11 0.49
CA PHE A 182 6.13 -10.09 -0.05
C PHE A 182 7.55 -9.58 0.12
N SER A 183 8.33 -10.20 1.00
CA SER A 183 9.71 -9.79 1.33
C SER A 183 9.80 -8.30 1.69
N GLY A 184 8.83 -7.78 2.46
CA GLY A 184 8.68 -6.35 2.72
C GLY A 184 9.75 -5.80 3.69
N ASN A 185 10.10 -4.52 3.55
CA ASN A 185 10.89 -3.77 4.52
C ASN A 185 10.00 -3.30 5.68
N VAL A 186 9.49 -4.25 6.45
CA VAL A 186 8.41 -4.03 7.43
C VAL A 186 8.89 -3.55 8.80
N ASP A 187 10.21 -3.50 9.02
CA ASP A 187 10.83 -2.93 10.23
C ASP A 187 12.10 -2.13 9.87
N PRO A 188 11.98 -1.02 9.13
CA PRO A 188 13.11 -0.20 8.72
C PRO A 188 13.91 0.42 9.88
N LEU A 189 13.37 0.46 11.10
CA LEU A 189 14.10 0.86 12.30
C LEU A 189 14.99 -0.25 12.87
N HIS A 190 14.95 -1.46 12.31
CA HIS A 190 15.77 -2.57 12.69
C HIS A 190 16.70 -2.96 11.54
N ALA A 191 17.91 -2.41 11.52
CA ALA A 191 18.95 -2.90 10.63
C ALA A 191 19.37 -4.31 11.04
N SER A 192 19.79 -5.10 10.07
CA SER A 192 20.37 -6.42 10.31
C SER A 192 21.48 -6.37 11.37
N GLY A 193 21.18 -6.82 12.57
CA GLY A 193 22.14 -7.03 13.64
C GLY A 193 22.17 -6.01 14.78
N ALA A 194 21.45 -4.89 14.74
CA ALA A 194 21.40 -3.95 15.84
C ALA A 194 19.97 -3.40 16.07
N PRO A 195 19.28 -3.81 17.14
CA PRO A 195 17.96 -3.29 17.47
C PRO A 195 17.96 -1.76 17.59
N GLY A 196 17.09 -1.10 16.82
CA GLY A 196 16.92 0.34 16.87
C GLY A 196 17.87 1.14 15.98
N GLU A 197 18.67 0.49 15.16
CA GLU A 197 19.46 1.13 14.11
C GLU A 197 18.88 0.76 12.72
N PRO A 198 18.58 1.72 11.86
CA PRO A 198 18.13 1.46 10.49
C PRO A 198 19.26 0.90 9.62
N ASP A 199 18.91 0.33 8.48
CA ASP A 199 19.88 -0.09 7.47
C ASP A 199 20.88 1.03 7.18
N LYS A 200 22.16 0.69 7.10
CA LYS A 200 23.26 1.65 6.95
C LYS A 200 23.04 2.53 5.73
N PRO A 201 23.20 3.87 5.84
CA PRO A 201 23.19 4.76 4.70
C PRO A 201 24.11 4.26 3.57
N GLY A 202 23.64 4.30 2.32
CA GLY A 202 24.43 3.96 1.14
C GLY A 202 24.10 2.62 0.47
N GLN A 203 23.15 1.84 0.96
CA GLN A 203 22.69 0.62 0.29
C GLN A 203 21.21 0.75 -0.16
N GLY A 204 20.99 0.74 -1.48
CA GLY A 204 19.65 0.77 -2.05
C GLY A 204 18.85 2.01 -1.60
N CYS A 205 17.59 1.82 -1.25
CA CYS A 205 16.71 2.90 -0.79
C CYS A 205 17.07 3.46 0.60
N ALA A 206 17.91 2.79 1.38
CA ALA A 206 18.34 3.30 2.68
C ALA A 206 19.10 4.64 2.59
N ALA A 207 19.70 4.95 1.44
CA ALA A 207 20.35 6.24 1.18
C ALA A 207 19.37 7.43 1.20
N GLU A 208 18.08 7.20 0.91
CA GLU A 208 17.05 8.25 0.83
C GLU A 208 16.29 8.43 2.15
N TRP A 209 16.44 7.54 3.13
CA TRP A 209 15.55 7.48 4.28
C TRP A 209 15.59 8.70 5.19
N GLU A 210 16.76 9.33 5.37
CA GLU A 210 16.84 10.61 6.09
C GLU A 210 16.05 11.72 5.38
N ARG A 211 16.07 11.74 4.05
CA ARG A 211 15.25 12.66 3.26
C ARG A 211 13.75 12.34 3.38
N VAL A 212 13.41 11.06 3.48
CA VAL A 212 12.02 10.60 3.58
C VAL A 212 11.45 10.82 4.96
N TRP A 213 12.19 10.48 6.05
CA TRP A 213 11.68 10.48 7.42
C TRP A 213 12.50 11.27 8.43
N GLY A 214 13.59 11.92 8.02
CA GLY A 214 14.50 12.65 8.90
C GLY A 214 15.57 11.78 9.56
N ASP A 215 16.36 12.37 10.44
CA ASP A 215 17.40 11.65 11.19
C ASP A 215 16.77 10.83 12.33
N TYR A 216 16.87 9.50 12.26
CA TYR A 216 16.32 8.61 13.29
C TYR A 216 16.97 8.78 14.67
N ARG A 217 18.13 9.44 14.75
CA ARG A 217 18.85 9.74 16.00
C ARG A 217 18.29 10.98 16.71
N ASP A 218 17.64 11.87 15.95
CA ASP A 218 16.87 12.99 16.52
C ASP A 218 15.54 12.46 17.12
N ALA A 219 15.24 12.83 18.35
CA ALA A 219 14.10 12.30 19.09
C ALA A 219 12.74 12.68 18.47
N GLU A 220 12.63 13.86 17.85
CA GLU A 220 11.39 14.32 17.22
C GLU A 220 11.23 13.70 15.82
N GLU A 221 12.31 13.62 15.03
CA GLU A 221 12.30 13.03 13.71
C GLU A 221 12.11 11.50 13.78
N ARG A 222 12.65 10.84 14.81
CA ARG A 222 12.40 9.43 15.09
C ARG A 222 10.91 9.11 15.24
N LYS A 223 10.07 10.01 15.67
CA LYS A 223 8.61 9.81 15.73
C LYS A 223 8.00 9.61 14.35
N ILE A 224 8.58 10.24 13.31
CA ILE A 224 8.16 10.06 11.92
C ILE A 224 8.47 8.63 11.46
N TRP A 225 9.67 8.14 11.78
CA TRP A 225 10.05 6.76 11.52
C TRP A 225 9.10 5.76 12.21
N VAL A 226 8.87 5.94 13.50
CA VAL A 226 7.96 5.08 14.27
C VAL A 226 6.55 5.08 13.68
N ALA A 227 6.05 6.23 13.25
CA ALA A 227 4.71 6.34 12.65
C ALA A 227 4.61 5.62 11.28
N ASN A 228 5.73 5.53 10.54
CA ASN A 228 5.80 4.89 9.22
C ASN A 228 6.37 3.46 9.25
N ASN A 229 6.76 2.96 10.41
CA ASN A 229 7.33 1.62 10.59
C ASN A 229 6.22 0.60 10.89
N PRO A 230 5.89 -0.35 9.98
CA PRO A 230 4.83 -1.34 10.19
C PRO A 230 4.99 -2.13 11.49
N TYR A 231 6.19 -2.56 11.84
CA TYR A 231 6.47 -3.25 13.11
C TYR A 231 5.98 -2.44 14.31
N SER A 232 6.31 -1.15 14.36
CA SER A 232 5.90 -0.25 15.45
C SER A 232 4.38 0.02 15.47
N GLN A 233 3.70 -0.25 14.37
CA GLN A 233 2.26 -0.01 14.20
C GLN A 233 1.45 -1.32 14.15
N ALA A 234 2.03 -2.47 14.48
CA ALA A 234 1.43 -3.80 14.35
C ALA A 234 0.03 -3.90 15.01
N ALA A 235 -0.16 -3.28 16.17
CA ALA A 235 -1.45 -3.27 16.87
C ALA A 235 -2.61 -2.66 16.05
N LYS A 236 -2.32 -1.79 15.09
CA LYS A 236 -3.32 -1.18 14.20
C LYS A 236 -3.78 -2.11 13.08
N LEU A 237 -3.13 -3.25 12.91
CA LEU A 237 -3.40 -4.23 11.85
C LEU A 237 -4.29 -5.40 12.33
N THR A 238 -4.72 -5.42 13.58
CA THR A 238 -5.49 -6.52 14.19
C THR A 238 -6.88 -6.75 13.60
N GLY A 239 -7.42 -5.78 12.87
CA GLY A 239 -8.81 -5.83 12.39
C GLY A 239 -8.99 -6.40 10.97
N ILE A 240 -7.92 -6.83 10.30
CA ILE A 240 -7.94 -7.29 8.90
C ILE A 240 -7.08 -8.55 8.71
N PRO A 241 -7.41 -9.43 7.75
CA PRO A 241 -6.54 -10.53 7.35
C PRO A 241 -5.23 -10.01 6.73
N LEU A 242 -4.11 -10.60 7.12
CA LEU A 242 -2.78 -10.27 6.64
C LEU A 242 -2.12 -11.50 5.99
N PHE A 243 -1.32 -11.26 4.95
CA PHE A 243 -0.47 -12.28 4.35
C PHE A 243 0.97 -11.75 4.30
N ILE A 244 1.90 -12.46 4.93
CA ILE A 244 3.32 -12.07 4.99
C ILE A 244 4.16 -13.22 4.46
N SER A 245 4.91 -12.99 3.37
CA SER A 245 5.84 -13.98 2.85
C SER A 245 7.28 -13.46 2.84
N TYR A 246 8.21 -14.36 3.12
CA TYR A 246 9.64 -14.07 3.15
C TYR A 246 10.48 -15.34 3.11
N GLY A 247 11.77 -15.19 2.81
CA GLY A 247 12.74 -16.28 2.80
C GLY A 247 14.11 -15.81 3.27
N LYS A 248 15.19 -16.50 2.85
CA LYS A 248 16.57 -16.13 3.17
C LYS A 248 17.61 -16.67 2.17
N ALA A 249 17.19 -16.95 0.93
CA ALA A 249 18.04 -17.62 -0.04
C ALA A 249 19.17 -16.75 -0.63
N ASP A 250 19.07 -15.43 -0.51
CA ASP A 250 20.10 -14.50 -0.96
C ASP A 250 20.36 -13.38 0.08
N PRO A 251 21.44 -12.59 -0.04
CA PRO A 251 21.82 -11.58 0.95
C PRO A 251 20.77 -10.46 1.14
N VAL A 252 19.96 -10.15 0.12
CA VAL A 252 18.90 -9.12 0.23
C VAL A 252 17.73 -9.70 1.00
N GLU A 253 17.29 -10.91 0.64
CA GLU A 253 16.22 -11.60 1.32
C GLU A 253 16.57 -11.96 2.77
N ALA A 254 17.84 -12.29 3.04
CA ALA A 254 18.30 -12.56 4.41
C ALA A 254 18.19 -11.33 5.34
N ARG A 255 18.35 -10.11 4.79
CA ARG A 255 18.07 -8.88 5.57
C ARG A 255 16.58 -8.66 5.77
N ALA A 256 15.75 -8.90 4.72
CA ALA A 256 14.30 -8.84 4.83
C ALA A 256 13.76 -9.91 5.80
N TYR A 257 14.41 -11.08 5.88
CA TYR A 257 14.04 -12.18 6.78
C TYR A 257 13.88 -11.74 8.23
N GLU A 258 14.88 -11.09 8.80
CA GLU A 258 14.83 -10.69 10.22
C GLU A 258 13.73 -9.68 10.49
N GLN A 259 13.52 -8.72 9.59
CA GLN A 259 12.43 -7.75 9.70
C GLN A 259 11.06 -8.43 9.66
N ASN A 260 10.86 -9.34 8.70
CA ASN A 260 9.58 -10.03 8.53
C ASN A 260 9.30 -11.02 9.66
N TYR A 261 10.30 -11.80 10.08
CA TYR A 261 10.18 -12.72 11.23
C TYR A 261 9.73 -11.97 12.50
N ARG A 262 10.43 -10.89 12.84
CA ARG A 262 10.08 -10.04 14.00
C ARG A 262 8.70 -9.43 13.87
N PHE A 263 8.34 -8.99 12.67
CA PHE A 263 7.03 -8.39 12.41
C PHE A 263 5.91 -9.40 12.57
N VAL A 264 6.08 -10.63 12.08
CA VAL A 264 5.09 -11.71 12.28
C VAL A 264 4.94 -12.06 13.76
N ASP A 265 6.05 -12.18 14.50
CA ASP A 265 6.02 -12.42 15.95
C ASP A 265 5.24 -11.31 16.68
N GLU A 266 5.49 -10.04 16.35
CA GLU A 266 4.76 -8.91 16.90
C GLU A 266 3.28 -8.90 16.51
N LEU A 267 2.94 -9.20 15.25
CA LEU A 267 1.55 -9.32 14.80
C LEU A 267 0.79 -10.41 15.58
N GLN A 268 1.42 -11.57 15.78
CA GLN A 268 0.85 -12.65 16.58
C GLN A 268 0.69 -12.23 18.05
N ARG A 269 1.69 -11.56 18.61
CA ARG A 269 1.66 -11.06 20.00
C ARG A 269 0.51 -10.07 20.24
N VAL A 270 0.19 -9.22 19.26
CA VAL A 270 -0.94 -8.29 19.36
C VAL A 270 -2.28 -8.88 18.94
N GLY A 271 -2.33 -10.15 18.53
CA GLY A 271 -3.55 -10.87 18.16
C GLY A 271 -4.05 -10.59 16.73
N ALA A 272 -3.17 -10.19 15.81
CA ALA A 272 -3.54 -10.02 14.40
C ALA A 272 -3.73 -11.37 13.69
N GLN A 273 -4.62 -11.41 12.71
CA GLN A 273 -4.80 -12.56 11.80
C GLN A 273 -3.73 -12.52 10.71
N VAL A 274 -2.70 -13.35 10.80
CA VAL A 274 -1.61 -13.40 9.82
C VAL A 274 -1.47 -14.81 9.23
N ASP A 275 -1.52 -14.90 7.88
CA ASP A 275 -1.07 -16.06 7.10
C ASP A 275 0.42 -15.86 6.80
N GLU A 276 1.27 -16.53 7.57
CA GLU A 276 2.71 -16.48 7.40
C GLU A 276 3.16 -17.51 6.38
N ARG A 277 4.05 -17.10 5.46
CA ARG A 277 4.67 -17.95 4.44
C ARG A 277 6.19 -17.80 4.44
N TYR A 278 6.82 -18.40 5.45
CA TYR A 278 8.28 -18.55 5.43
C TYR A 278 8.68 -19.68 4.49
N VAL A 279 9.51 -19.36 3.48
CA VAL A 279 10.08 -20.33 2.54
C VAL A 279 11.58 -20.14 2.47
N ALA A 280 12.37 -21.05 3.10
CA ALA A 280 13.81 -20.90 3.23
C ALA A 280 14.56 -20.72 1.90
N SER A 281 14.05 -21.33 0.81
CA SER A 281 14.59 -21.22 -0.54
C SER A 281 14.09 -20.00 -1.33
N GLN A 282 13.23 -19.18 -0.75
CA GLN A 282 12.75 -17.96 -1.39
C GLN A 282 13.85 -16.90 -1.37
N GLY A 283 14.13 -16.32 -2.55
CA GLY A 283 15.01 -15.18 -2.75
C GLY A 283 14.23 -13.88 -2.97
N HIS A 284 14.95 -12.76 -2.99
CA HIS A 284 14.40 -11.42 -3.24
C HIS A 284 14.21 -11.18 -4.73
N ASN A 285 13.27 -11.89 -5.36
CA ASN A 285 13.10 -11.93 -6.81
C ASN A 285 11.64 -12.11 -7.25
N TRP A 286 11.40 -11.86 -8.55
CA TRP A 286 10.07 -11.87 -9.15
C TRP A 286 9.44 -13.27 -9.22
N ASP A 287 10.22 -14.34 -9.36
CA ASP A 287 9.70 -15.72 -9.38
C ASP A 287 9.04 -16.04 -8.03
N ALA A 288 9.70 -15.67 -6.94
CA ALA A 288 9.15 -15.83 -5.60
C ALA A 288 7.88 -14.96 -5.40
N TRP A 289 7.93 -13.68 -5.77
CA TRP A 289 6.81 -12.76 -5.55
C TRP A 289 5.58 -13.12 -6.39
N GLN A 290 5.77 -13.63 -7.62
CA GLN A 290 4.68 -14.17 -8.43
C GLN A 290 3.95 -15.31 -7.72
N VAL A 291 4.68 -16.29 -7.19
CA VAL A 291 4.12 -17.42 -6.43
C VAL A 291 3.37 -16.91 -5.18
N GLN A 292 3.96 -15.97 -4.46
CA GLN A 292 3.34 -15.46 -3.23
C GLN A 292 2.11 -14.58 -3.52
N MET A 293 2.10 -13.83 -4.61
CA MET A 293 0.90 -13.14 -5.07
C MET A 293 -0.22 -14.14 -5.40
N GLN A 294 0.09 -15.22 -6.10
CA GLN A 294 -0.89 -16.28 -6.40
C GLN A 294 -1.48 -16.87 -5.11
N ASN A 295 -0.67 -17.08 -4.06
CA ASN A 295 -1.11 -17.58 -2.76
C ASN A 295 -1.96 -16.56 -1.99
N ALA A 296 -1.65 -15.26 -2.09
CA ALA A 296 -2.35 -14.19 -1.38
C ALA A 296 -3.68 -13.79 -2.05
N LEU A 297 -3.81 -13.97 -3.38
CA LEU A 297 -4.98 -13.53 -4.16
C LEU A 297 -6.33 -14.03 -3.59
N PRO A 298 -6.50 -15.29 -3.13
CA PRO A 298 -7.77 -15.73 -2.55
C PRO A 298 -8.20 -14.89 -1.34
N MET A 299 -7.25 -14.56 -0.43
CA MET A 299 -7.52 -13.71 0.73
C MET A 299 -7.85 -12.28 0.30
N LEU A 300 -7.05 -11.69 -0.59
CA LEU A 300 -7.23 -10.32 -1.08
C LEU A 300 -8.59 -10.14 -1.75
N LEU A 301 -8.98 -11.08 -2.62
CA LEU A 301 -10.24 -11.01 -3.37
C LEU A 301 -11.46 -11.29 -2.46
N SER A 302 -11.42 -12.34 -1.63
CA SER A 302 -12.54 -12.66 -0.76
C SER A 302 -12.84 -11.55 0.25
N SER A 303 -11.82 -10.86 0.76
CA SER A 303 -11.99 -9.75 1.70
C SER A 303 -12.73 -8.55 1.12
N ILE A 304 -12.73 -8.41 -0.19
CA ILE A 304 -13.39 -7.32 -0.93
C ILE A 304 -14.62 -7.77 -1.74
N GLY A 305 -15.00 -9.06 -1.66
CA GLY A 305 -16.15 -9.62 -2.37
C GLY A 305 -15.98 -9.71 -3.89
N ALA A 306 -14.75 -10.03 -4.38
CA ALA A 306 -14.39 -10.06 -5.79
C ALA A 306 -14.00 -11.47 -6.28
#